data_d98cea158b620a8af1e873df99701e62
#
_entry.id   d98cea158b620a8af1e873df99701e62
#
_cell.length_a   1.000
_cell.length_b   1.000
_cell.length_c   1.000
_cell.angle_alpha   90.00
_cell.angle_beta   90.00
_cell.angle_gamma   90.00
#
_symmetry.space_group_name_H-M   'P 1'
#
loop_
_entity.id
_entity.type
_entity.pdbx_description
1 polymer ?
#
loop_
_entity_poly.entity_id
_entity_poly.type
_entity_poly.pdbx_seq_one_letter_code
_entity_poly.pdbx_strand_id
1 'polypeptide(L)'
;MTVVDRSLMKTTILLLVSDPVVRSILKETLEREGYTVLATGDLGQAVDRLQECIPDLLITRTYIESLPGHEAAMYLRTKCPEMRVLMLGGLLDDERLAYRAEQQGFEVFPKPYTAAALLEEVRRVLGKPRG
;
A
#
# COMPACT_ATOMS: atom_id res chain seq x y z
N MET A 1 -27.56 -8.32 -21.10
CA MET A 1 -26.82 -8.09 -19.85
C MET A 1 -25.37 -7.82 -20.15
N THR A 2 -24.86 -6.81 -19.55
CA THR A 2 -23.47 -6.47 -19.75
C THR A 2 -22.61 -7.21 -18.73
N VAL A 3 -21.76 -8.11 -19.21
CA VAL A 3 -20.78 -8.71 -18.33
C VAL A 3 -19.71 -7.68 -18.08
N VAL A 4 -19.48 -7.37 -16.82
CA VAL A 4 -18.42 -6.45 -16.48
C VAL A 4 -17.09 -7.18 -16.71
N ASP A 5 -16.35 -6.71 -17.68
CA ASP A 5 -15.02 -7.23 -17.94
C ASP A 5 -14.10 -6.70 -16.85
N ARG A 6 -13.56 -7.60 -16.04
CA ARG A 6 -12.70 -7.23 -14.94
C ARG A 6 -11.44 -6.50 -15.40
N SER A 7 -11.04 -6.69 -16.64
CA SER A 7 -9.88 -5.99 -17.17
C SER A 7 -10.15 -4.49 -17.35
N LEU A 8 -11.42 -4.09 -17.35
CA LEU A 8 -11.81 -2.67 -17.40
C LEU A 8 -11.93 -2.05 -16.02
N MET A 9 -11.94 -2.88 -14.98
CA MET A 9 -12.04 -2.41 -13.61
C MET A 9 -10.65 -2.41 -13.00
N LYS A 10 -10.04 -1.25 -13.01
CA LYS A 10 -8.69 -1.14 -12.48
C LYS A 10 -8.68 -1.24 -10.97
N THR A 11 -7.76 -2.05 -10.48
CA THR A 11 -7.48 -2.12 -9.06
C THR A 11 -6.86 -0.79 -8.61
N THR A 12 -7.37 -0.25 -7.53
CA THR A 12 -6.92 1.03 -7.00
C THR A 12 -5.99 0.80 -5.82
N ILE A 13 -4.82 1.41 -5.88
CA ILE A 13 -3.81 1.33 -4.82
C ILE A 13 -3.61 2.72 -4.22
N LEU A 14 -3.75 2.79 -2.91
CA LEU A 14 -3.39 4.00 -2.17
C LEU A 14 -1.92 3.86 -1.77
N LEU A 15 -1.11 4.78 -2.26
CA LEU A 15 0.32 4.77 -1.98
C LEU A 15 0.61 5.88 -0.98
N LEU A 16 1.11 5.51 0.19
CA LEU A 16 1.43 6.47 1.24
C LEU A 16 2.92 6.37 1.56
N VAL A 17 3.69 7.24 0.93
CA VAL A 17 5.15 7.25 1.03
C VAL A 17 5.60 8.70 1.13
N SER A 18 6.30 9.05 2.22
CA SER A 18 6.70 10.44 2.45
C SER A 18 7.82 10.90 1.53
N ASP A 19 8.73 10.01 1.15
CA ASP A 19 9.83 10.35 0.25
C ASP A 19 9.30 10.56 -1.18
N PRO A 20 9.39 11.77 -1.75
CA PRO A 20 8.82 12.03 -3.07
C PRO A 20 9.49 11.26 -4.21
N VAL A 21 10.78 10.96 -4.09
CA VAL A 21 11.48 10.20 -5.12
C VAL A 21 11.02 8.74 -5.12
N VAL A 22 11.00 8.13 -3.94
CA VAL A 22 10.53 6.75 -3.80
C VAL A 22 9.07 6.66 -4.21
N ARG A 23 8.26 7.61 -3.79
CA ARG A 23 6.83 7.65 -4.14
C ARG A 23 6.64 7.68 -5.65
N SER A 24 7.40 8.52 -6.34
CA SER A 24 7.31 8.66 -7.78
C SER A 24 7.69 7.37 -8.52
N ILE A 25 8.75 6.72 -8.06
CA ILE A 25 9.22 5.48 -8.66
C ILE A 25 8.17 4.37 -8.47
N LEU A 26 7.63 4.25 -7.27
CA LEU A 26 6.62 3.24 -6.98
C LEU A 26 5.35 3.49 -7.78
N LYS A 27 4.93 4.74 -7.86
CA LYS A 27 3.75 5.11 -8.64
C LYS A 27 3.89 4.68 -10.09
N GLU A 28 5.02 5.03 -10.70
CA GLU A 28 5.27 4.69 -12.10
C GLU A 28 5.31 3.17 -12.31
N THR A 29 6.00 2.47 -11.41
CA THR A 29 6.10 1.01 -11.49
C THR A 29 4.73 0.35 -11.45
N LEU A 30 3.88 0.79 -10.54
CA LEU A 30 2.55 0.21 -10.37
C LEU A 30 1.62 0.58 -11.53
N GLU A 31 1.69 1.82 -11.99
CA GLU A 31 0.84 2.25 -13.10
C GLU A 31 1.14 1.52 -14.39
N ARG A 32 2.39 1.16 -14.60
CA ARG A 32 2.78 0.37 -15.79
C ARG A 32 2.12 -1.00 -15.82
N GLU A 33 1.77 -1.53 -14.66
CA GLU A 33 1.07 -2.82 -14.56
C GLU A 33 -0.44 -2.67 -14.67
N GLY A 34 -0.92 -1.46 -14.86
CA GLY A 34 -2.35 -1.22 -15.06
C GLY A 34 -3.11 -0.83 -13.80
N TYR A 35 -2.43 -0.67 -12.68
CA TYR A 35 -3.10 -0.23 -11.44
C TYR A 35 -3.37 1.27 -11.49
N THR A 36 -4.47 1.66 -10.86
CA THR A 36 -4.75 3.07 -10.60
C THR A 36 -4.10 3.41 -9.27
N VAL A 37 -3.22 4.40 -9.24
CA VAL A 37 -2.44 4.72 -8.05
C VAL A 37 -2.80 6.11 -7.55
N LEU A 38 -3.22 6.17 -6.28
CA LEU A 38 -3.45 7.42 -5.57
C LEU A 38 -2.22 7.67 -4.72
N ALA A 39 -1.30 8.48 -5.23
CA ALA A 39 -0.02 8.72 -4.56
C ALA A 39 -0.16 9.84 -3.54
N THR A 40 0.20 9.57 -2.31
CA THR A 40 0.10 10.52 -1.21
C THR A 40 1.38 10.53 -0.39
N GLY A 41 1.66 11.67 0.24
CA GLY A 41 2.90 11.86 0.98
C GLY A 41 2.73 11.93 2.50
N ASP A 42 1.50 12.06 2.97
CA ASP A 42 1.24 12.07 4.41
C ASP A 42 -0.15 11.52 4.70
N LEU A 43 -0.40 11.27 5.97
CA LEU A 43 -1.66 10.65 6.38
C LEU A 43 -2.88 11.51 6.06
N GLY A 44 -2.76 12.84 6.16
CA GLY A 44 -3.85 13.73 5.82
C GLY A 44 -4.27 13.60 4.38
N GLN A 45 -3.30 13.56 3.47
CA GLN A 45 -3.60 13.36 2.05
C GLN A 45 -4.26 12.00 1.81
N ALA A 46 -3.78 10.97 2.50
CA ALA A 46 -4.35 9.63 2.37
C ALA A 46 -5.81 9.61 2.81
N VAL A 47 -6.10 10.25 3.94
CA VAL A 47 -7.49 10.33 4.44
C VAL A 47 -8.38 11.05 3.43
N ASP A 48 -7.89 12.14 2.85
CA ASP A 48 -8.67 12.87 1.84
C ASP A 48 -9.01 12.00 0.65
N ARG A 49 -8.08 11.15 0.22
CA ARG A 49 -8.32 10.26 -0.91
C ARG A 49 -9.40 9.24 -0.62
N LEU A 50 -9.52 8.79 0.63
CA LEU A 50 -10.56 7.83 1.00
C LEU A 50 -11.96 8.39 0.85
N GLN A 51 -12.12 9.71 0.80
CA GLN A 51 -13.42 10.32 0.56
C GLN A 51 -13.83 10.24 -0.90
N GLU A 52 -12.85 10.06 -1.80
CA GLU A 52 -13.10 10.01 -3.23
C GLU A 52 -13.31 8.59 -3.75
N CYS A 53 -12.61 7.64 -3.19
CA CYS A 53 -12.76 6.24 -3.59
C CYS A 53 -12.22 5.30 -2.51
N ILE A 54 -12.63 4.04 -2.60
CA ILE A 54 -12.19 3.00 -1.67
C ILE A 54 -11.07 2.21 -2.36
N PRO A 55 -9.82 2.31 -1.87
CA PRO A 55 -8.74 1.55 -2.48
C PRO A 55 -8.82 0.07 -2.13
N ASP A 56 -8.29 -0.75 -3.00
CA ASP A 56 -8.19 -2.19 -2.76
C ASP A 56 -6.99 -2.54 -1.90
N LEU A 57 -5.94 -1.72 -1.99
CA LEU A 57 -4.68 -1.99 -1.33
C LEU A 57 -4.04 -0.69 -0.89
N LEU A 58 -3.51 -0.68 0.32
CA LEU A 58 -2.62 0.37 0.80
C LEU A 58 -1.19 -0.15 0.72
N ILE A 59 -0.32 0.60 0.08
CA ILE A 59 1.12 0.34 0.12
C ILE A 59 1.76 1.49 0.88
N THR A 60 2.45 1.17 1.95
CA THR A 60 3.15 2.17 2.74
C THR A 60 4.47 1.58 3.25
N ARG A 61 5.27 2.40 3.89
CA ARG A 61 6.53 1.94 4.48
C ARG A 61 6.34 1.75 5.97
N THR A 62 7.29 1.07 6.61
CA THR A 62 7.24 0.88 8.06
C THR A 62 7.36 2.19 8.81
N TYR A 63 7.80 3.24 8.12
CA TYR A 63 7.97 4.57 8.70
C TYR A 63 7.53 5.65 7.72
N ILE A 64 6.72 6.58 8.19
CA ILE A 64 6.27 7.74 7.42
C ILE A 64 6.66 8.97 8.23
N GLU A 65 7.82 9.54 7.91
CA GLU A 65 8.42 10.62 8.70
C GLU A 65 8.53 10.22 10.17
N SER A 66 7.74 10.81 11.06
CA SER A 66 7.77 10.47 12.48
C SER A 66 6.66 9.51 12.89
N LEU A 67 5.89 9.02 11.92
CA LEU A 67 4.74 8.15 12.18
C LEU A 67 5.06 6.72 11.78
N PRO A 68 4.90 5.74 12.69
CA PRO A 68 5.03 4.33 12.29
C PRO A 68 3.97 3.96 11.27
N GLY A 69 4.37 3.23 10.22
CA GLY A 69 3.46 2.87 9.15
C GLY A 69 2.28 2.04 9.60
N HIS A 70 2.49 1.15 10.57
CA HIS A 70 1.40 0.32 11.06
C HIS A 70 0.31 1.14 11.77
N GLU A 71 0.70 2.24 12.42
CA GLU A 71 -0.29 3.11 13.06
C GLU A 71 -1.13 3.82 12.01
N ALA A 72 -0.48 4.31 10.94
CA ALA A 72 -1.22 4.92 9.83
C ALA A 72 -2.16 3.92 9.17
N ALA A 73 -1.69 2.68 8.95
CA ALA A 73 -2.51 1.64 8.34
C ALA A 73 -3.70 1.28 9.22
N MET A 74 -3.51 1.17 10.52
CA MET A 74 -4.59 0.88 11.44
C MET A 74 -5.65 1.97 11.40
N TYR A 75 -5.22 3.23 11.38
CA TYR A 75 -6.14 4.35 11.30
C TYR A 75 -6.94 4.32 10.00
N LEU A 76 -6.27 4.11 8.87
CA LEU A 76 -6.94 4.06 7.57
C LEU A 76 -7.91 2.89 7.48
N ARG A 77 -7.61 1.78 8.12
CA ARG A 77 -8.52 0.64 8.17
C ARG A 77 -9.76 0.88 8.98
N THR A 78 -9.76 1.84 9.89
CA THR A 78 -10.99 2.21 10.58
C THR A 78 -12.00 2.79 9.60
N LYS A 79 -11.51 3.36 8.50
CA LYS A 79 -12.36 3.95 7.46
C LYS A 79 -12.62 2.99 6.30
N CYS A 80 -11.71 2.07 6.05
CA CYS A 80 -11.81 1.09 4.97
C CYS A 80 -11.40 -0.28 5.51
N PRO A 81 -12.28 -0.97 6.24
CA PRO A 81 -11.92 -2.22 6.94
C PRO A 81 -11.46 -3.35 6.02
N GLU A 82 -11.91 -3.35 4.76
CA GLU A 82 -11.57 -4.42 3.82
C GLU A 82 -10.33 -4.13 3.00
N MET A 83 -9.74 -2.95 3.15
CA MET A 83 -8.54 -2.59 2.42
C MET A 83 -7.37 -3.46 2.88
N ARG A 84 -6.72 -4.07 1.92
CA ARG A 84 -5.51 -4.85 2.22
C ARG A 84 -4.33 -3.91 2.43
N VAL A 85 -3.31 -4.38 3.13
CA VAL A 85 -2.15 -3.56 3.45
C VAL A 85 -0.88 -4.32 3.13
N LEU A 86 0.03 -3.68 2.42
CA LEU A 86 1.37 -4.17 2.17
C LEU A 86 2.35 -3.11 2.67
N MET A 87 3.22 -3.50 3.58
CA MET A 87 4.25 -2.61 4.09
C MET A 87 5.60 -2.93 3.48
N LEU A 88 6.31 -1.89 3.11
CA LEU A 88 7.64 -2.03 2.54
C LEU A 88 8.67 -1.66 3.60
N GLY A 89 9.64 -2.52 3.79
CA GLY A 89 10.75 -2.25 4.68
C GLY A 89 11.64 -1.15 4.13
N GLY A 90 12.35 -0.45 5.00
CA GLY A 90 13.33 0.56 4.60
C GLY A 90 14.74 0.04 4.66
N LEU A 91 15.69 0.85 4.17
CA LEU A 91 17.11 0.49 4.15
C LEU A 91 17.70 0.40 5.55
N LEU A 92 17.31 1.35 6.38
CA LEU A 92 17.77 1.42 7.75
C LEU A 92 16.62 1.00 8.66
N ASP A 93 16.09 -0.17 8.36
CA ASP A 93 14.92 -0.63 9.05
C ASP A 93 15.11 -0.69 10.54
N ASP A 94 14.20 -0.04 11.19
CA ASP A 94 14.01 -0.31 12.58
C ASP A 94 13.27 -1.64 12.63
N GLU A 95 13.99 -2.70 12.96
CA GLU A 95 13.40 -4.03 13.06
C GLU A 95 12.23 -4.06 14.03
N ARG A 96 12.23 -3.16 15.01
CA ARG A 96 11.13 -3.06 15.95
C ARG A 96 9.85 -2.58 15.29
N LEU A 97 9.96 -1.68 14.30
CA LEU A 97 8.77 -1.23 13.57
C LEU A 97 8.20 -2.34 12.71
N ALA A 98 9.06 -3.12 12.05
CA ALA A 98 8.61 -4.27 11.28
C ALA A 98 7.96 -5.31 12.20
N TYR A 99 8.58 -5.57 13.33
CA TYR A 99 8.04 -6.50 14.31
C TYR A 99 6.66 -6.06 14.81
N ARG A 100 6.52 -4.78 15.14
CA ARG A 100 5.23 -4.24 15.59
C ARG A 100 4.16 -4.34 14.53
N ALA A 101 4.53 -4.07 13.28
CA ALA A 101 3.59 -4.18 12.17
C ALA A 101 3.10 -5.62 12.02
N GLU A 102 4.01 -6.58 12.11
CA GLU A 102 3.67 -7.99 12.03
C GLU A 102 2.80 -8.44 13.20
N GLN A 103 3.06 -7.90 14.37
CA GLN A 103 2.23 -8.17 15.55
C GLN A 103 0.80 -7.69 15.35
N GLN A 104 0.60 -6.66 14.54
CA GLN A 104 -0.73 -6.14 14.22
C GLN A 104 -1.35 -6.84 13.02
N GLY A 105 -0.69 -7.87 12.51
CA GLY A 105 -1.22 -8.65 11.39
C GLY A 105 -0.86 -8.12 10.01
N PHE A 106 0.03 -7.16 9.92
CA PHE A 106 0.46 -6.63 8.64
C PHE A 106 1.68 -7.36 8.11
N GLU A 107 1.72 -7.60 6.82
CA GLU A 107 2.90 -8.17 6.19
C GLU A 107 3.90 -7.07 5.85
N VAL A 108 5.16 -7.33 6.14
CA VAL A 108 6.25 -6.41 5.80
C VAL A 108 7.13 -7.06 4.74
N PHE A 109 7.24 -6.40 3.58
CA PHE A 109 8.05 -6.89 2.49
C PHE A 109 9.45 -6.30 2.64
N PRO A 110 10.45 -7.14 2.92
CA PRO A 110 11.79 -6.63 3.26
C PRO A 110 12.58 -6.16 2.06
N LYS A 111 13.46 -5.19 2.26
CA LYS A 111 14.46 -4.81 1.28
C LYS A 111 15.67 -5.73 1.38
N PRO A 112 16.44 -5.88 0.30
CA PRO A 112 16.23 -5.29 -1.02
C PRO A 112 15.21 -6.07 -1.85
N TYR A 113 14.51 -5.37 -2.73
CA TYR A 113 13.57 -6.02 -3.66
C TYR A 113 13.66 -5.36 -5.02
N THR A 114 13.34 -6.13 -6.07
CA THR A 114 13.26 -5.63 -7.44
C THR A 114 11.84 -5.19 -7.73
N ALA A 115 11.68 -4.43 -8.82
CA ALA A 115 10.33 -4.06 -9.28
C ALA A 115 9.50 -5.31 -9.55
N ALA A 116 10.10 -6.34 -10.17
CA ALA A 116 9.39 -7.59 -10.45
C ALA A 116 8.94 -8.29 -9.18
N ALA A 117 9.81 -8.34 -8.16
CA ALA A 117 9.46 -8.98 -6.89
C ALA A 117 8.35 -8.21 -6.19
N LEU A 118 8.40 -6.88 -6.23
CA LEU A 118 7.35 -6.04 -5.65
C LEU A 118 6.00 -6.30 -6.32
N LEU A 119 5.99 -6.35 -7.65
CA LEU A 119 4.76 -6.56 -8.40
C LEU A 119 4.17 -7.94 -8.13
N GLU A 120 5.02 -8.96 -7.98
CA GLU A 120 4.55 -10.29 -7.59
C GLU A 120 3.91 -10.26 -6.21
N GLU A 121 4.53 -9.55 -5.27
CA GLU A 121 3.99 -9.45 -3.93
C GLU A 121 2.66 -8.71 -3.91
N VAL A 122 2.53 -7.66 -4.70
CA VAL A 122 1.26 -6.93 -4.85
C VAL A 122 0.18 -7.87 -5.35
N ARG A 123 0.47 -8.65 -6.40
CA ARG A 123 -0.50 -9.61 -6.92
C ARG A 123 -0.87 -10.66 -5.89
N ARG A 124 0.11 -11.12 -5.12
CA ARG A 124 -0.14 -12.13 -4.10
C ARG A 124 -1.08 -11.59 -3.02
N VAL A 125 -0.82 -10.38 -2.54
CA VAL A 125 -1.64 -9.76 -1.50
C VAL A 125 -3.06 -9.52 -2.00
N LEU A 126 -3.19 -9.01 -3.22
CA LEU A 126 -4.50 -8.75 -3.82
C LEU A 126 -5.30 -10.02 -4.07
N GLY A 127 -4.62 -11.14 -4.28
CA GLY A 127 -5.28 -12.42 -4.52
C GLY A 127 -5.70 -13.17 -3.28
N LYS A 128 -5.34 -12.66 -2.08
CA LYS A 128 -5.72 -13.35 -0.85
C LYS A 128 -7.21 -13.22 -0.57
N PRO A 129 -7.84 -14.26 -0.01
CA PRO A 129 -9.23 -14.15 0.42
C PRO A 129 -9.36 -13.09 1.50
N ARG A 130 -10.47 -12.37 1.48
CA ARG A 130 -10.80 -11.43 2.53
C ARG A 130 -11.38 -12.21 3.71
N GLY A 131 -10.95 -11.82 4.90
CA GLY A 131 -11.50 -12.52 6.03
C GLY A 131 -10.76 -12.57 7.23
#